data_5b5787253d8c60e7b346e5845fba4798
#
_entry.id   5b5787253d8c60e7b346e5845fba4798
#
_cell.length_a   1.000
_cell.length_b   1.000
_cell.length_c   1.000
_cell.angle_alpha   90.00
_cell.angle_beta   90.00
_cell.angle_gamma   90.00
#
_symmetry.space_group_name_H-M   'P 1'
#
loop_
_entity.id
_entity.type
_entity.pdbx_description
1 polymer ?
#
loop_
_entity_poly.entity_id
_entity_poly.type
_entity_poly.pdbx_seq_one_letter_code
_entity_poly.pdbx_strand_id
1 'polypeptide(L)'
;MFINGKIFQLALLSFYLASTSPSASPAVPLIAPHTFEIAGEMIPGHEPDGNTYILESTKGLTVIDTGRHESHRRKIEMFAAQKHTTIVAVINSHWHLDHVSGNIGLRKAYPGIKVYGSGAINDALTGFLAKSAESSRQMLAMGKLDPVERDEITTDLATIEAGEALKPDVILSHAEILTINGRKLQIHVAKNAVTAADVWIFDPASGVVFVGDLITFPAAFLDTACGNGWKNALEEVERVPFRIVAPGHGPLLSREHFHTYFQAFENLLSCSDSSQTAPKCATDWIDQVAGIGEMNEQQRRLGQGMTAYYVTDVLRAHGGNSEYCAEAK
;
A
#
# COMPACT_ATOMS: atom_id res chain seq x y z
N MET A 1 12.69 62.95 62.98
CA MET A 1 12.30 63.33 61.62
C MET A 1 12.65 62.16 60.74
N PHE A 2 11.64 61.49 60.18
CA PHE A 2 11.70 60.15 59.62
C PHE A 2 12.29 60.18 58.22
N ILE A 3 13.18 59.20 57.88
CA ILE A 3 13.58 58.87 56.49
C ILE A 3 13.32 57.44 56.27
N ASN A 4 12.35 57.17 55.36
CA ASN A 4 11.97 55.86 54.90
C ASN A 4 12.99 55.31 53.91
N GLY A 5 13.63 54.14 54.20
CA GLY A 5 14.42 53.35 53.26
C GLY A 5 13.57 52.31 52.60
N LYS A 6 13.38 52.39 51.26
CA LYS A 6 12.81 51.34 50.46
C LYS A 6 13.91 50.33 50.03
N ILE A 7 13.77 49.09 50.49
CA ILE A 7 14.59 47.97 50.06
C ILE A 7 14.05 47.51 48.69
N PHE A 8 14.87 47.60 47.66
CA PHE A 8 14.60 46.97 46.33
C PHE A 8 14.94 45.48 46.39
N GLN A 9 13.91 44.65 46.35
CA GLN A 9 14.09 43.23 46.15
C GLN A 9 14.23 42.93 44.63
N LEU A 10 15.43 42.55 44.17
CA LEU A 10 15.65 41.97 42.85
C LEU A 10 15.06 40.55 42.81
N ALA A 11 13.98 40.36 42.09
CA ALA A 11 13.48 39.03 41.74
C ALA A 11 14.30 38.47 40.56
N LEU A 12 15.13 37.48 40.86
CA LEU A 12 15.79 36.66 39.85
C LEU A 12 14.73 35.75 39.20
N LEU A 13 14.25 36.12 38.01
CA LEU A 13 13.50 35.18 37.14
C LEU A 13 14.48 34.16 36.56
N SER A 14 14.50 32.96 37.13
CA SER A 14 15.15 31.81 36.53
C SER A 14 14.31 31.33 35.36
N PHE A 15 14.73 31.62 34.13
CA PHE A 15 14.18 31.00 32.94
C PHE A 15 14.62 29.52 32.89
N TYR A 16 13.72 28.61 33.24
CA TYR A 16 13.88 27.19 32.90
C TYR A 16 13.65 27.08 31.40
N LEU A 17 14.72 26.96 30.64
CA LEU A 17 14.69 26.44 29.29
C LEU A 17 14.32 24.96 29.37
N ALA A 18 13.04 24.65 29.21
CA ALA A 18 12.62 23.27 28.97
C ALA A 18 13.20 22.84 27.61
N SER A 19 14.29 22.11 27.65
CA SER A 19 14.81 21.42 26.49
C SER A 19 13.81 20.31 26.13
N THR A 20 12.92 20.59 25.18
CA THR A 20 12.13 19.56 24.51
C THR A 20 13.11 18.74 23.68
N SER A 21 13.54 17.60 24.20
CA SER A 21 14.23 16.60 23.39
C SER A 21 13.29 16.24 22.24
N PRO A 22 13.76 16.26 20.97
CA PRO A 22 12.93 15.80 19.87
C PRO A 22 12.54 14.34 20.16
N SER A 23 11.23 14.09 20.21
CA SER A 23 10.72 12.73 20.29
C SER A 23 11.33 11.94 19.15
N ALA A 24 12.12 10.92 19.46
CA ALA A 24 12.67 10.03 18.44
C ALA A 24 11.49 9.42 17.69
N SER A 25 11.47 9.58 16.38
CA SER A 25 10.50 8.87 15.54
C SER A 25 10.59 7.38 15.82
N PRO A 26 9.46 6.66 15.89
CA PRO A 26 9.49 5.23 16.14
C PRO A 26 10.39 4.54 15.11
N ALA A 27 11.20 3.60 15.57
CA ALA A 27 12.11 2.88 14.70
C ALA A 27 11.32 2.06 13.68
N VAL A 28 11.70 2.13 12.41
CA VAL A 28 11.09 1.31 11.35
C VAL A 28 11.42 -0.16 11.61
N PRO A 29 10.41 -1.06 11.71
CA PRO A 29 10.61 -2.46 12.07
C PRO A 29 11.50 -3.21 11.10
N LEU A 30 12.45 -3.98 11.63
CA LEU A 30 13.23 -4.98 10.89
C LEU A 30 12.43 -6.29 10.85
N ILE A 31 11.97 -6.69 9.67
CA ILE A 31 11.14 -7.90 9.49
C ILE A 31 11.94 -9.15 9.09
N ALA A 32 13.10 -8.94 8.48
CA ALA A 32 14.07 -9.97 8.11
C ALA A 32 15.46 -9.32 7.90
N PRO A 33 16.56 -10.07 7.72
CA PRO A 33 17.87 -9.48 7.51
C PRO A 33 17.86 -8.42 6.40
N HIS A 34 18.28 -7.19 6.75
CA HIS A 34 18.31 -6.04 5.85
C HIS A 34 16.98 -5.74 5.13
N THR A 35 15.86 -6.04 5.79
CA THR A 35 14.52 -5.86 5.23
C THR A 35 13.62 -5.22 6.28
N PHE A 36 13.02 -4.10 5.95
CA PHE A 36 12.25 -3.27 6.87
C PHE A 36 10.85 -3.01 6.31
N GLU A 37 9.90 -2.70 7.19
CA GLU A 37 8.53 -2.37 6.85
C GLU A 37 8.17 -0.97 7.36
N ILE A 38 7.53 -0.19 6.50
CA ILE A 38 6.76 0.99 6.88
C ILE A 38 5.30 0.63 6.60
N ALA A 39 4.56 0.34 7.65
CA ALA A 39 3.16 -0.03 7.53
C ALA A 39 2.34 1.11 6.93
N GLY A 40 1.48 0.77 6.00
CA GLY A 40 0.46 1.66 5.46
C GLY A 40 -0.61 1.95 6.51
N GLU A 41 -1.25 3.09 6.40
CA GLU A 41 -2.32 3.49 7.31
C GLU A 41 -3.67 3.36 6.59
N MET A 42 -4.67 2.84 7.30
CA MET A 42 -6.06 2.82 6.87
C MET A 42 -6.87 3.58 7.92
N ILE A 43 -7.02 4.88 7.70
CA ILE A 43 -7.71 5.79 8.61
C ILE A 43 -9.11 6.02 8.08
N PRO A 44 -10.18 5.83 8.89
CA PRO A 44 -11.54 6.09 8.45
C PRO A 44 -11.74 7.50 7.93
N GLY A 45 -12.35 7.63 6.75
CA GLY A 45 -12.54 8.92 6.08
C GLY A 45 -11.34 9.40 5.25
N HIS A 46 -10.27 8.62 5.21
CA HIS A 46 -9.12 8.85 4.35
C HIS A 46 -8.92 7.66 3.40
N GLU A 47 -8.34 7.93 2.25
CA GLU A 47 -7.84 6.90 1.36
C GLU A 47 -6.66 6.16 2.02
N PRO A 48 -6.45 4.85 1.74
CA PRO A 48 -5.37 4.11 2.38
C PRO A 48 -3.98 4.45 1.83
N ASP A 49 -2.94 4.16 2.62
CA ASP A 49 -1.59 3.90 2.14
C ASP A 49 -1.34 2.40 2.08
N GLY A 50 -0.70 1.93 1.02
CA GLY A 50 -0.15 0.59 0.98
C GLY A 50 1.09 0.44 1.87
N ASN A 51 1.40 -0.77 2.30
CA ASN A 51 2.65 -1.07 2.99
C ASN A 51 3.85 -0.81 2.08
N THR A 52 4.88 -0.21 2.64
CA THR A 52 6.17 -0.04 1.97
C THR A 52 7.20 -0.96 2.59
N TYR A 53 7.98 -1.63 1.76
CA TYR A 53 9.11 -2.44 2.21
C TYR A 53 10.43 -1.87 1.72
N ILE A 54 11.46 -1.93 2.57
CA ILE A 54 12.78 -1.38 2.25
C ILE A 54 13.82 -2.46 2.33
N LEU A 55 14.53 -2.68 1.23
CA LEU A 55 15.65 -3.60 1.12
C LEU A 55 16.96 -2.80 1.20
N GLU A 56 17.72 -3.01 2.27
CA GLU A 56 19.01 -2.37 2.49
C GLU A 56 20.13 -3.16 1.84
N SER A 57 21.06 -2.48 1.19
CA SER A 57 22.31 -3.03 0.68
C SER A 57 23.47 -2.06 0.86
N THR A 58 24.67 -2.50 0.55
CA THR A 58 25.89 -1.64 0.58
C THR A 58 25.88 -0.55 -0.50
N LYS A 59 24.95 -0.61 -1.46
CA LYS A 59 24.82 0.35 -2.57
C LYS A 59 23.68 1.34 -2.38
N GLY A 60 22.91 1.24 -1.28
CA GLY A 60 21.74 2.06 -0.98
C GLY A 60 20.48 1.25 -0.70
N LEU A 61 19.33 1.90 -0.80
CA LEU A 61 18.02 1.32 -0.51
C LEU A 61 17.25 1.03 -1.81
N THR A 62 16.58 -0.11 -1.82
CA THR A 62 15.49 -0.41 -2.76
C THR A 62 14.18 -0.36 -2.00
N VAL A 63 13.22 0.41 -2.49
CA VAL A 63 11.89 0.60 -1.90
C VAL A 63 10.88 -0.20 -2.71
N ILE A 64 10.04 -0.99 -2.06
CA ILE A 64 8.91 -1.68 -2.69
C ILE A 64 7.65 -0.96 -2.25
N ASP A 65 6.92 -0.39 -3.19
CA ASP A 65 5.80 0.52 -3.06
C ASP A 65 6.08 1.79 -2.25
N THR A 66 5.31 2.85 -2.47
CA THR A 66 5.69 4.19 -2.00
C THR A 66 4.59 4.95 -1.27
N GLY A 67 3.44 4.32 -1.06
CA GLY A 67 2.28 4.94 -0.44
C GLY A 67 1.56 5.96 -1.33
N ARG A 68 0.44 6.46 -0.83
CA ARG A 68 -0.40 7.51 -1.44
C ARG A 68 0.02 8.89 -0.93
N HIS A 69 0.12 9.03 0.40
CA HIS A 69 0.25 10.33 1.06
C HIS A 69 1.70 10.79 1.20
N GLU A 70 1.88 12.10 1.18
CA GLU A 70 3.18 12.71 1.46
C GLU A 70 3.73 12.33 2.84
N SER A 71 2.87 12.20 3.84
CA SER A 71 3.24 11.76 5.19
C SER A 71 3.88 10.37 5.19
N HIS A 72 3.35 9.43 4.40
CA HIS A 72 3.92 8.10 4.23
C HIS A 72 5.27 8.15 3.50
N ARG A 73 5.33 8.85 2.37
CA ARG A 73 6.57 9.06 1.62
C ARG A 73 7.67 9.69 2.49
N ARG A 74 7.34 10.65 3.34
CA ARG A 74 8.31 11.25 4.27
C ARG A 74 8.89 10.25 5.27
N LYS A 75 8.14 9.24 5.72
CA LYS A 75 8.67 8.16 6.55
C LYS A 75 9.78 7.39 5.81
N ILE A 76 9.61 7.15 4.51
CA ILE A 76 10.62 6.50 3.65
C ILE A 76 11.89 7.36 3.57
N GLU A 77 11.76 8.66 3.30
CA GLU A 77 12.89 9.61 3.23
C GLU A 77 13.60 9.74 4.58
N MET A 78 12.86 9.81 5.67
CA MET A 78 13.43 9.86 7.02
C MET A 78 14.22 8.60 7.35
N PHE A 79 13.74 7.42 6.94
CA PHE A 79 14.47 6.18 7.11
C PHE A 79 15.80 6.20 6.33
N ALA A 80 15.81 6.66 5.08
CA ALA A 80 17.03 6.80 4.28
C ALA A 80 18.04 7.76 4.95
N ALA A 81 17.55 8.88 5.50
CA ALA A 81 18.36 9.83 6.24
C ALA A 81 18.94 9.23 7.53
N GLN A 82 18.16 8.49 8.32
CA GLN A 82 18.60 7.80 9.53
C GLN A 82 19.67 6.74 9.24
N LYS A 83 19.57 6.07 8.08
CA LYS A 83 20.56 5.09 7.61
C LYS A 83 21.77 5.73 6.96
N HIS A 84 21.82 7.06 6.84
CA HIS A 84 22.89 7.79 6.13
C HIS A 84 23.17 7.23 4.72
N THR A 85 22.09 6.88 4.01
CA THR A 85 22.18 6.25 2.69
C THR A 85 21.16 6.85 1.72
N THR A 86 21.23 6.46 0.45
CA THR A 86 20.35 6.98 -0.60
C THR A 86 19.36 5.92 -1.08
N ILE A 87 18.22 6.36 -1.59
CA ILE A 87 17.28 5.50 -2.32
C ILE A 87 17.73 5.45 -3.78
N VAL A 88 17.98 4.26 -4.31
CA VAL A 88 18.50 4.06 -5.67
C VAL A 88 17.52 3.37 -6.61
N ALA A 89 16.54 2.65 -6.04
CA ALA A 89 15.50 1.97 -6.81
C ALA A 89 14.17 1.97 -6.07
N VAL A 90 13.09 1.99 -6.86
CA VAL A 90 11.72 1.66 -6.43
C VAL A 90 11.25 0.47 -7.28
N ILE A 91 10.50 -0.45 -6.68
CA ILE A 91 9.78 -1.49 -7.39
C ILE A 91 8.32 -1.33 -7.00
N ASN A 92 7.44 -1.06 -7.94
CA ASN A 92 6.01 -1.00 -7.68
C ASN A 92 5.37 -2.35 -7.97
N SER A 93 4.57 -2.83 -7.02
CA SER A 93 3.79 -4.06 -7.17
C SER A 93 2.74 -3.91 -8.27
N HIS A 94 2.01 -2.81 -8.26
CA HIS A 94 0.99 -2.47 -9.25
C HIS A 94 0.77 -0.95 -9.30
N TRP A 95 -0.22 -0.49 -10.07
CA TRP A 95 -0.39 0.94 -10.38
C TRP A 95 -1.39 1.67 -9.47
N HIS A 96 -2.04 1.05 -8.48
CA HIS A 96 -2.94 1.78 -7.59
C HIS A 96 -2.20 2.91 -6.88
N LEU A 97 -2.91 4.03 -6.64
CA LEU A 97 -2.29 5.27 -6.18
C LEU A 97 -1.62 5.11 -4.81
N ASP A 98 -2.16 4.30 -3.95
CA ASP A 98 -1.63 4.00 -2.63
C ASP A 98 -0.33 3.16 -2.64
N HIS A 99 0.12 2.75 -3.84
CA HIS A 99 1.40 2.07 -4.06
C HIS A 99 2.40 2.90 -4.88
N VAL A 100 1.91 3.87 -5.68
CA VAL A 100 2.78 4.57 -6.64
C VAL A 100 2.87 6.08 -6.47
N SER A 101 1.97 6.72 -5.71
CA SER A 101 1.91 8.19 -5.64
C SER A 101 3.19 8.81 -5.09
N GLY A 102 3.86 8.14 -4.15
CA GLY A 102 5.14 8.56 -3.59
C GLY A 102 6.28 8.64 -4.61
N ASN A 103 6.18 7.94 -5.77
CA ASN A 103 7.19 7.97 -6.83
C ASN A 103 7.51 9.40 -7.26
N ILE A 104 6.49 10.26 -7.37
CA ILE A 104 6.65 11.67 -7.81
C ILE A 104 7.60 12.42 -6.89
N GLY A 105 7.39 12.31 -5.58
CA GLY A 105 8.25 12.95 -4.58
C GLY A 105 9.64 12.34 -4.50
N LEU A 106 9.73 11.00 -4.53
CA LEU A 106 11.02 10.30 -4.49
C LEU A 106 11.89 10.62 -5.71
N ARG A 107 11.31 10.73 -6.91
CA ARG A 107 12.05 11.15 -8.11
C ARG A 107 12.64 12.57 -7.97
N LYS A 108 11.93 13.47 -7.28
CA LYS A 108 12.43 14.83 -6.98
C LYS A 108 13.54 14.81 -5.94
N ALA A 109 13.39 14.01 -4.88
CA ALA A 109 14.34 13.95 -3.77
C ALA A 109 15.62 13.18 -4.13
N TYR A 110 15.52 12.16 -5.00
CA TYR A 110 16.61 11.28 -5.40
C TYR A 110 16.76 11.25 -6.94
N PRO A 111 17.36 12.29 -7.56
CA PRO A 111 17.57 12.32 -8.99
C PRO A 111 18.38 11.11 -9.48
N GLY A 112 17.87 10.39 -10.46
CA GLY A 112 18.52 9.17 -10.98
C GLY A 112 18.01 7.87 -10.37
N ILE A 113 17.07 7.93 -9.40
CA ILE A 113 16.32 6.74 -8.93
C ILE A 113 15.72 5.99 -10.13
N LYS A 114 15.77 4.66 -10.09
CA LYS A 114 15.14 3.81 -11.10
C LYS A 114 13.84 3.22 -10.54
N VAL A 115 12.76 3.43 -11.26
CA VAL A 115 11.45 2.85 -10.93
C VAL A 115 11.21 1.63 -11.83
N TYR A 116 10.96 0.50 -11.22
CA TYR A 116 10.59 -0.77 -11.85
C TYR A 116 9.10 -1.02 -11.60
N GLY A 117 8.39 -1.59 -12.56
CA GLY A 117 6.99 -1.95 -12.40
C GLY A 117 6.40 -2.51 -13.69
N SER A 118 5.14 -2.93 -13.66
CA SER A 118 4.47 -3.41 -14.86
C SER A 118 4.06 -2.27 -15.78
N GLY A 119 3.84 -2.59 -17.08
CA GLY A 119 3.33 -1.65 -18.06
C GLY A 119 1.81 -1.35 -17.93
N ALA A 120 1.09 -2.03 -17.03
CA ALA A 120 -0.36 -1.91 -16.86
C ALA A 120 -0.81 -0.47 -16.52
N ILE A 121 0.07 0.34 -15.93
CA ILE A 121 -0.23 1.75 -15.63
C ILE A 121 -0.57 2.57 -16.89
N ASN A 122 -0.04 2.20 -18.08
CA ASN A 122 -0.35 2.93 -19.31
C ASN A 122 -1.84 2.84 -19.66
N ASP A 123 -2.41 1.63 -19.55
CA ASP A 123 -3.83 1.41 -19.79
C ASP A 123 -4.68 2.00 -18.66
N ALA A 124 -4.21 1.94 -17.43
CA ALA A 124 -4.88 2.54 -16.28
C ALA A 124 -5.03 4.06 -16.43
N LEU A 125 -3.99 4.77 -16.88
CA LEU A 125 -4.00 6.22 -17.09
C LEU A 125 -5.01 6.68 -18.16
N THR A 126 -5.35 5.83 -19.12
CA THR A 126 -6.36 6.12 -20.15
C THR A 126 -7.72 5.47 -19.86
N GLY A 127 -7.80 4.54 -18.92
CA GLY A 127 -8.98 3.78 -18.51
C GLY A 127 -9.50 4.20 -17.14
N PHE A 128 -9.21 3.37 -16.12
CA PHE A 128 -9.71 3.54 -14.76
C PHE A 128 -9.34 4.90 -14.16
N LEU A 129 -8.07 5.28 -14.19
CA LEU A 129 -7.59 6.54 -13.61
C LEU A 129 -8.16 7.77 -14.35
N ALA A 130 -8.33 7.69 -15.67
CA ALA A 130 -8.98 8.77 -16.41
C ALA A 130 -10.44 8.98 -16.00
N LYS A 131 -11.20 7.87 -15.80
CA LYS A 131 -12.58 7.93 -15.29
C LYS A 131 -12.62 8.45 -13.85
N SER A 132 -11.70 7.98 -13.00
CA SER A 132 -11.54 8.46 -11.62
C SER A 132 -11.29 9.97 -11.59
N ALA A 133 -10.35 10.47 -12.40
CA ALA A 133 -10.07 11.90 -12.51
C ALA A 133 -11.29 12.72 -12.95
N GLU A 134 -12.07 12.22 -13.91
CA GLU A 134 -13.30 12.89 -14.33
C GLU A 134 -14.35 12.93 -13.21
N SER A 135 -14.56 11.82 -12.50
CA SER A 135 -15.45 11.77 -11.33
C SER A 135 -14.99 12.72 -10.22
N SER A 136 -13.68 12.78 -9.98
CA SER A 136 -13.06 13.69 -9.00
C SER A 136 -13.34 15.16 -9.34
N ARG A 137 -13.19 15.56 -10.62
CA ARG A 137 -13.51 16.93 -11.06
C ARG A 137 -14.98 17.27 -10.86
N GLN A 138 -15.90 16.32 -11.14
CA GLN A 138 -17.32 16.50 -10.92
C GLN A 138 -17.66 16.65 -9.44
N MET A 139 -17.10 15.82 -8.56
CA MET A 139 -17.29 15.94 -7.10
C MET A 139 -16.77 17.28 -6.58
N LEU A 140 -15.59 17.72 -7.00
CA LEU A 140 -15.04 19.03 -6.62
C LEU A 140 -15.94 20.18 -7.08
N ALA A 141 -16.49 20.08 -8.30
CA ALA A 141 -17.39 21.09 -8.87
C ALA A 141 -18.74 21.19 -8.14
N MET A 142 -19.26 20.07 -7.60
CA MET A 142 -20.48 20.07 -6.78
C MET A 142 -20.34 20.83 -5.45
N GLY A 143 -19.13 20.99 -4.93
CA GLY A 143 -18.84 21.81 -3.76
C GLY A 143 -19.42 21.30 -2.43
N LYS A 144 -19.79 20.03 -2.34
CA LYS A 144 -20.45 19.40 -1.17
C LYS A 144 -19.52 18.56 -0.29
N LEU A 145 -18.22 18.55 -0.62
CA LEU A 145 -17.20 17.76 0.09
C LEU A 145 -16.80 18.45 1.40
N ASP A 146 -16.52 17.66 2.40
CA ASP A 146 -15.84 18.16 3.59
C ASP A 146 -14.37 18.52 3.27
N PRO A 147 -13.65 19.22 4.17
CA PRO A 147 -12.27 19.62 3.89
C PRO A 147 -11.30 18.47 3.66
N VAL A 148 -11.48 17.32 4.36
CA VAL A 148 -10.60 16.15 4.23
C VAL A 148 -10.85 15.48 2.88
N GLU A 149 -12.11 15.16 2.55
CA GLU A 149 -12.48 14.60 1.25
C GLU A 149 -12.01 15.46 0.08
N ARG A 150 -12.12 16.78 0.22
CA ARG A 150 -11.64 17.73 -0.82
C ARG A 150 -10.13 17.65 -1.01
N ASP A 151 -9.36 17.58 0.08
CA ASP A 151 -7.89 17.51 0.02
C ASP A 151 -7.43 16.20 -0.62
N GLU A 152 -8.02 15.08 -0.19
CA GLU A 152 -7.78 13.74 -0.75
C GLU A 152 -8.03 13.72 -2.26
N ILE A 153 -9.23 14.11 -2.69
CA ILE A 153 -9.62 14.12 -4.10
C ILE A 153 -8.75 15.07 -4.93
N THR A 154 -8.37 16.23 -4.38
CA THR A 154 -7.50 17.19 -5.06
C THR A 154 -6.10 16.62 -5.24
N THR A 155 -5.58 15.94 -4.21
CA THR A 155 -4.25 15.30 -4.24
C THR A 155 -4.21 14.15 -5.23
N ASP A 156 -5.22 13.30 -5.23
CA ASP A 156 -5.33 12.18 -6.18
C ASP A 156 -5.46 12.68 -7.63
N LEU A 157 -6.29 13.70 -7.85
CA LEU A 157 -6.43 14.30 -9.18
C LEU A 157 -5.08 14.86 -9.68
N ALA A 158 -4.36 15.60 -8.85
CA ALA A 158 -3.03 16.12 -9.21
C ALA A 158 -2.02 14.99 -9.48
N THR A 159 -2.10 13.88 -8.74
CA THR A 159 -1.27 12.69 -8.93
C THR A 159 -1.58 12.01 -10.26
N ILE A 160 -2.85 11.81 -10.59
CA ILE A 160 -3.27 11.22 -11.88
C ILE A 160 -2.84 12.12 -13.05
N GLU A 161 -2.99 13.42 -12.92
CA GLU A 161 -2.58 14.40 -13.95
C GLU A 161 -1.05 14.43 -14.16
N ALA A 162 -0.27 14.08 -13.14
CA ALA A 162 1.18 13.91 -13.24
C ALA A 162 1.59 12.51 -13.77
N GLY A 163 0.69 11.78 -14.40
CA GLY A 163 0.78 10.36 -14.75
C GLY A 163 2.11 9.87 -15.34
N GLU A 164 2.80 10.68 -16.15
CA GLU A 164 4.13 10.31 -16.67
C GLU A 164 5.17 10.08 -15.56
N ALA A 165 5.05 10.79 -14.44
CA ALA A 165 5.97 10.63 -13.31
C ALA A 165 5.69 9.35 -12.48
N LEU A 166 4.52 8.73 -12.66
CA LEU A 166 4.16 7.45 -12.04
C LEU A 166 4.71 6.26 -12.82
N LYS A 167 4.97 6.41 -14.12
CA LYS A 167 5.38 5.31 -15.00
C LYS A 167 6.75 4.74 -14.61
N PRO A 168 6.94 3.41 -14.71
CA PRO A 168 8.24 2.81 -14.48
C PRO A 168 9.25 3.18 -15.58
N ASP A 169 10.53 3.31 -15.19
CA ASP A 169 11.64 3.43 -16.12
C ASP A 169 12.01 2.06 -16.72
N VAL A 170 11.73 0.99 -16.00
CA VAL A 170 12.01 -0.39 -16.41
C VAL A 170 10.71 -1.20 -16.29
N ILE A 171 10.22 -1.65 -17.42
CA ILE A 171 8.99 -2.45 -17.47
C ILE A 171 9.30 -3.92 -17.20
N LEU A 172 8.65 -4.46 -16.16
CA LEU A 172 8.66 -5.87 -15.81
C LEU A 172 7.45 -6.54 -16.47
N SER A 173 7.68 -7.50 -17.37
CA SER A 173 6.62 -8.11 -18.19
C SER A 173 6.56 -9.64 -18.10
N HIS A 174 7.52 -10.27 -17.45
CA HIS A 174 7.62 -11.73 -17.29
C HIS A 174 8.45 -12.09 -16.06
N ALA A 175 8.40 -13.35 -15.67
CA ALA A 175 9.20 -13.84 -14.56
C ALA A 175 10.69 -13.88 -14.93
N GLU A 176 11.53 -13.27 -14.07
CA GLU A 176 12.97 -13.20 -14.29
C GLU A 176 13.74 -13.04 -12.96
N ILE A 177 15.04 -13.24 -13.00
CA ILE A 177 15.90 -12.96 -11.85
C ILE A 177 16.69 -11.68 -12.14
N LEU A 178 16.44 -10.65 -11.34
CA LEU A 178 17.15 -9.38 -11.46
C LEU A 178 18.08 -9.15 -10.27
N THR A 179 19.21 -8.50 -10.55
CA THR A 179 20.07 -7.96 -9.50
C THR A 179 19.83 -6.47 -9.41
N ILE A 180 19.02 -6.07 -8.43
CA ILE A 180 18.71 -4.67 -8.15
C ILE A 180 19.51 -4.24 -6.93
N ASN A 181 20.31 -3.18 -7.08
CA ASN A 181 21.10 -2.62 -5.99
C ASN A 181 21.99 -3.66 -5.27
N GLY A 182 22.49 -4.65 -6.01
CA GLY A 182 23.34 -5.74 -5.49
C GLY A 182 22.56 -6.89 -4.81
N ARG A 183 21.22 -6.79 -4.72
CA ARG A 183 20.34 -7.84 -4.18
C ARG A 183 19.72 -8.63 -5.31
N LYS A 184 19.85 -9.96 -5.27
CA LYS A 184 19.31 -10.86 -6.30
C LYS A 184 17.88 -11.21 -5.94
N LEU A 185 16.93 -10.72 -6.74
CA LEU A 185 15.49 -10.85 -6.53
C LEU A 185 14.88 -11.74 -7.62
N GLN A 186 13.95 -12.60 -7.26
CA GLN A 186 13.09 -13.33 -8.20
C GLN A 186 11.85 -12.48 -8.43
N ILE A 187 11.75 -11.92 -9.62
CA ILE A 187 10.61 -11.12 -10.06
C ILE A 187 9.60 -12.03 -10.74
N HIS A 188 8.34 -11.84 -10.42
CA HIS A 188 7.22 -12.52 -11.04
C HIS A 188 6.18 -11.50 -11.47
N VAL A 189 5.41 -11.82 -12.51
CA VAL A 189 4.34 -10.97 -13.01
C VAL A 189 3.06 -11.79 -13.11
N ALA A 190 2.13 -11.52 -12.21
CA ALA A 190 0.79 -12.07 -12.26
C ALA A 190 -0.04 -11.29 -13.29
N LYS A 191 -0.60 -11.98 -14.26
CA LYS A 191 -1.48 -11.37 -15.25
C LYS A 191 -2.92 -11.49 -14.81
N ASN A 192 -3.67 -10.40 -15.01
CA ASN A 192 -5.10 -10.37 -14.72
C ASN A 192 -5.40 -10.83 -13.28
N ALA A 193 -4.71 -10.26 -12.30
CA ALA A 193 -4.95 -10.55 -10.89
C ALA A 193 -5.65 -9.36 -10.21
N VAL A 194 -4.97 -8.56 -9.40
CA VAL A 194 -5.52 -7.32 -8.83
C VAL A 194 -5.69 -6.26 -9.91
N THR A 195 -4.74 -6.22 -10.83
CA THR A 195 -4.78 -5.39 -12.05
C THR A 195 -4.46 -6.23 -13.29
N ALA A 196 -4.30 -5.62 -14.45
CA ALA A 196 -3.92 -6.35 -15.67
C ALA A 196 -2.54 -7.00 -15.57
N ALA A 197 -1.63 -6.47 -14.73
CA ALA A 197 -0.32 -7.06 -14.48
C ALA A 197 0.24 -6.57 -13.14
N ASP A 198 0.40 -7.48 -12.21
CA ASP A 198 0.89 -7.23 -10.85
C ASP A 198 2.25 -7.87 -10.66
N VAL A 199 3.21 -7.12 -10.09
CA VAL A 199 4.56 -7.60 -9.81
C VAL A 199 4.62 -8.11 -8.38
N TRP A 200 5.06 -9.34 -8.19
CA TRP A 200 5.41 -9.84 -6.88
C TRP A 200 6.85 -10.36 -6.87
N ILE A 201 7.49 -10.33 -5.71
CA ILE A 201 8.94 -10.46 -5.60
C ILE A 201 9.27 -11.48 -4.51
N PHE A 202 10.01 -12.51 -4.83
CA PHE A 202 10.63 -13.35 -3.81
C PHE A 202 12.10 -12.97 -3.63
N ASP A 203 12.48 -12.68 -2.40
CA ASP A 203 13.86 -12.45 -2.02
C ASP A 203 14.44 -13.65 -1.27
N PRO A 204 15.21 -14.51 -1.93
CA PRO A 204 15.79 -15.70 -1.30
C PRO A 204 16.72 -15.39 -0.12
N ALA A 205 17.34 -14.21 -0.11
CA ALA A 205 18.30 -13.84 0.95
C ALA A 205 17.59 -13.58 2.30
N SER A 206 16.43 -12.95 2.27
CA SER A 206 15.60 -12.71 3.46
C SER A 206 14.56 -13.80 3.70
N GLY A 207 14.18 -14.56 2.66
CA GLY A 207 13.06 -15.51 2.70
C GLY A 207 11.70 -14.81 2.75
N VAL A 208 11.63 -13.54 2.34
CA VAL A 208 10.39 -12.76 2.26
C VAL A 208 9.86 -12.78 0.85
N VAL A 209 8.55 -12.95 0.69
CA VAL A 209 7.83 -12.70 -0.56
C VAL A 209 6.98 -11.45 -0.41
N PHE A 210 7.18 -10.46 -1.27
CA PHE A 210 6.43 -9.20 -1.34
C PHE A 210 5.37 -9.37 -2.43
N VAL A 211 4.11 -9.31 -2.04
CA VAL A 211 3.01 -9.72 -2.91
C VAL A 211 2.09 -8.58 -3.33
N GLY A 212 2.34 -7.36 -2.85
CA GLY A 212 1.41 -6.25 -3.09
C GLY A 212 -0.01 -6.63 -2.69
N ASP A 213 -0.98 -6.17 -3.45
CA ASP A 213 -2.39 -6.38 -3.18
C ASP A 213 -2.94 -7.76 -3.53
N LEU A 214 -2.07 -8.72 -3.90
CA LEU A 214 -2.48 -10.13 -3.86
C LEU A 214 -2.91 -10.55 -2.44
N ILE A 215 -2.51 -9.80 -1.42
CA ILE A 215 -3.03 -9.93 -0.05
C ILE A 215 -3.34 -8.55 0.51
N THR A 216 -4.59 -8.35 0.91
CA THR A 216 -5.10 -7.11 1.51
C THR A 216 -6.04 -7.41 2.67
N PHE A 217 -6.02 -6.55 3.67
CA PHE A 217 -6.91 -6.58 4.83
C PHE A 217 -7.56 -5.21 5.01
N PRO A 218 -8.83 -5.16 5.49
CA PRO A 218 -9.69 -6.26 5.95
C PRO A 218 -10.49 -6.96 4.84
N ALA A 219 -10.42 -6.49 3.59
CA ALA A 219 -11.10 -7.07 2.43
C ALA A 219 -10.13 -7.27 1.27
N ALA A 220 -10.45 -8.16 0.34
CA ALA A 220 -9.82 -8.19 -0.98
C ALA A 220 -10.33 -7.00 -1.80
N PHE A 221 -9.43 -6.16 -2.35
CA PHE A 221 -9.79 -4.96 -3.12
C PHE A 221 -10.04 -5.34 -4.58
N LEU A 222 -11.32 -5.52 -4.93
CA LEU A 222 -11.73 -6.11 -6.21
C LEU A 222 -12.10 -5.09 -7.29
N ASP A 223 -11.83 -3.80 -7.09
CA ASP A 223 -12.25 -2.72 -7.99
C ASP A 223 -11.77 -2.89 -9.44
N THR A 224 -10.58 -3.46 -9.62
CA THR A 224 -9.95 -3.66 -10.93
C THR A 224 -9.59 -5.11 -11.20
N ALA A 225 -9.99 -6.04 -10.34
CA ALA A 225 -9.48 -7.39 -10.29
C ALA A 225 -10.17 -8.37 -11.25
N CYS A 226 -9.42 -9.41 -11.60
CA CYS A 226 -9.90 -10.62 -12.23
C CYS A 226 -9.81 -11.77 -11.21
N GLY A 227 -10.93 -12.29 -10.72
CA GLY A 227 -10.98 -13.23 -9.60
C GLY A 227 -10.15 -14.50 -9.83
N ASN A 228 -10.28 -15.13 -11.01
CA ASN A 228 -9.52 -16.33 -11.34
C ASN A 228 -8.02 -16.07 -11.52
N GLY A 229 -7.66 -14.96 -12.16
CA GLY A 229 -6.26 -14.57 -12.32
C GLY A 229 -5.58 -14.29 -10.97
N TRP A 230 -6.30 -13.66 -10.05
CA TRP A 230 -5.81 -13.44 -8.69
C TRP A 230 -5.61 -14.76 -7.94
N LYS A 231 -6.59 -15.68 -8.02
CA LYS A 231 -6.44 -17.02 -7.45
C LYS A 231 -5.19 -17.72 -7.99
N ASN A 232 -4.98 -17.73 -9.32
CA ASN A 232 -3.80 -18.34 -9.94
C ASN A 232 -2.49 -17.71 -9.44
N ALA A 233 -2.48 -16.38 -9.22
CA ALA A 233 -1.32 -15.69 -8.67
C ALA A 233 -1.00 -16.15 -7.23
N LEU A 234 -2.01 -16.33 -6.38
CA LEU A 234 -1.84 -16.87 -5.02
C LEU A 234 -1.30 -18.32 -5.05
N GLU A 235 -1.76 -19.15 -5.99
CA GLU A 235 -1.21 -20.50 -6.21
C GLU A 235 0.28 -20.46 -6.60
N GLU A 236 0.70 -19.50 -7.42
CA GLU A 236 2.11 -19.34 -7.79
C GLU A 236 2.95 -18.90 -6.58
N VAL A 237 2.46 -17.96 -5.78
CA VAL A 237 3.11 -17.52 -4.54
C VAL A 237 3.31 -18.69 -3.58
N GLU A 238 2.31 -19.58 -3.42
CA GLU A 238 2.39 -20.73 -2.51
C GLU A 238 3.55 -21.68 -2.86
N ARG A 239 3.94 -21.77 -4.12
CA ARG A 239 5.00 -22.69 -4.58
C ARG A 239 6.42 -22.25 -4.24
N VAL A 240 6.65 -20.96 -3.90
CA VAL A 240 7.99 -20.50 -3.53
C VAL A 240 8.29 -20.77 -2.04
N PRO A 241 9.56 -20.99 -1.67
CA PRO A 241 9.93 -21.38 -0.31
C PRO A 241 10.08 -20.17 0.63
N PHE A 242 9.07 -19.31 0.70
CA PHE A 242 9.09 -18.16 1.60
C PHE A 242 8.90 -18.56 3.07
N ARG A 243 9.33 -17.68 3.97
CA ARG A 243 9.08 -17.75 5.41
C ARG A 243 8.11 -16.69 5.88
N ILE A 244 8.11 -15.54 5.22
CA ILE A 244 7.27 -14.37 5.53
C ILE A 244 6.63 -13.91 4.22
N VAL A 245 5.34 -13.60 4.27
CA VAL A 245 4.63 -12.88 3.22
C VAL A 245 4.45 -11.44 3.67
N ALA A 246 4.84 -10.53 2.80
CA ALA A 246 4.73 -9.09 2.95
C ALA A 246 3.61 -8.57 2.05
N PRO A 247 2.41 -8.28 2.61
CA PRO A 247 1.21 -7.91 1.85
C PRO A 247 1.19 -6.43 1.45
N GLY A 248 0.32 -6.07 0.52
CA GLY A 248 0.05 -4.67 0.20
C GLY A 248 -0.63 -3.93 1.34
N HIS A 249 -1.57 -4.57 2.02
CA HIS A 249 -2.25 -4.02 3.21
C HIS A 249 -2.39 -5.08 4.30
N GLY A 250 -2.24 -4.64 5.55
CA GLY A 250 -2.41 -5.50 6.71
C GLY A 250 -1.09 -6.09 7.25
N PRO A 251 -1.16 -7.10 8.13
CA PRO A 251 -0.02 -7.64 8.83
C PRO A 251 0.83 -8.58 7.97
N LEU A 252 2.09 -8.76 8.34
CA LEU A 252 2.93 -9.83 7.77
C LEU A 252 2.31 -11.21 8.06
N LEU A 253 2.41 -12.13 7.11
CA LEU A 253 1.86 -13.48 7.26
C LEU A 253 2.95 -14.53 7.36
N SER A 254 2.70 -15.55 8.20
CA SER A 254 3.39 -16.83 8.12
C SER A 254 2.88 -17.62 6.91
N ARG A 255 3.55 -18.73 6.57
CA ARG A 255 3.05 -19.66 5.55
C ARG A 255 1.66 -20.23 5.89
N GLU A 256 1.40 -20.51 7.14
CA GLU A 256 0.10 -21.01 7.62
C GLU A 256 -1.00 -19.95 7.42
N HIS A 257 -0.74 -18.70 7.83
CA HIS A 257 -1.67 -17.58 7.63
C HIS A 257 -1.90 -17.27 6.15
N PHE A 258 -0.86 -17.38 5.31
CA PHE A 258 -1.02 -17.25 3.86
C PHE A 258 -1.99 -18.31 3.31
N HIS A 259 -1.81 -19.57 3.71
CA HIS A 259 -2.70 -20.66 3.28
C HIS A 259 -4.15 -20.41 3.73
N THR A 260 -4.35 -19.93 4.96
CA THR A 260 -5.66 -19.55 5.47
C THR A 260 -6.29 -18.42 4.64
N TYR A 261 -5.52 -17.38 4.31
CA TYR A 261 -5.98 -16.29 3.45
C TYR A 261 -6.37 -16.79 2.06
N PHE A 262 -5.52 -17.62 1.46
CA PHE A 262 -5.77 -18.17 0.13
C PHE A 262 -7.05 -19.00 0.09
N GLN A 263 -7.26 -19.88 1.06
CA GLN A 263 -8.53 -20.63 1.20
C GLN A 263 -9.74 -19.71 1.40
N ALA A 264 -9.59 -18.67 2.22
CA ALA A 264 -10.66 -17.69 2.41
C ALA A 264 -11.02 -16.98 1.09
N PHE A 265 -10.01 -16.65 0.27
CA PHE A 265 -10.23 -16.04 -1.04
C PHE A 265 -10.94 -16.99 -2.02
N GLU A 266 -10.55 -18.26 -2.09
CA GLU A 266 -11.26 -19.28 -2.88
C GLU A 266 -12.72 -19.44 -2.43
N ASN A 267 -12.95 -19.45 -1.10
CA ASN A 267 -14.30 -19.53 -0.53
C ASN A 267 -15.13 -18.28 -0.87
N LEU A 268 -14.52 -17.08 -0.88
CA LEU A 268 -15.20 -15.85 -1.27
C LEU A 268 -15.64 -15.90 -2.73
N LEU A 269 -14.78 -16.31 -3.66
CA LEU A 269 -15.13 -16.47 -5.07
C LEU A 269 -16.26 -17.50 -5.24
N SER A 270 -16.15 -18.66 -4.59
CA SER A 270 -17.18 -19.71 -4.63
C SER A 270 -18.51 -19.23 -4.03
N CYS A 271 -18.48 -18.43 -2.94
CA CYS A 271 -19.66 -17.83 -2.35
C CYS A 271 -20.30 -16.81 -3.30
N SER A 272 -19.49 -16.02 -4.00
CA SER A 272 -20.00 -15.04 -4.96
C SER A 272 -20.79 -15.70 -6.11
N ASP A 273 -20.35 -16.89 -6.55
CA ASP A 273 -21.01 -17.66 -7.60
C ASP A 273 -22.24 -18.44 -7.11
N SER A 274 -22.46 -18.50 -5.80
CA SER A 274 -23.56 -19.24 -5.18
C SER A 274 -24.83 -18.41 -5.02
N SER A 275 -25.91 -19.03 -4.52
CA SER A 275 -27.15 -18.34 -4.12
C SER A 275 -27.09 -17.72 -2.72
N GLN A 276 -25.98 -17.80 -2.00
CA GLN A 276 -25.85 -17.19 -0.68
C GLN A 276 -25.93 -15.67 -0.77
N THR A 277 -26.38 -15.02 0.31
CA THR A 277 -26.45 -13.55 0.32
C THR A 277 -25.06 -12.93 0.43
N ALA A 278 -24.85 -11.76 -0.17
CA ALA A 278 -23.58 -11.05 -0.08
C ALA A 278 -23.14 -10.75 1.37
N PRO A 279 -24.03 -10.35 2.30
CA PRO A 279 -23.67 -10.22 3.71
C PRO A 279 -23.19 -11.54 4.34
N LYS A 280 -23.73 -12.70 3.92
CA LYS A 280 -23.23 -14.00 4.41
C LYS A 280 -21.83 -14.30 3.91
N CYS A 281 -21.55 -14.06 2.60
CA CYS A 281 -20.22 -14.21 2.05
C CYS A 281 -19.21 -13.30 2.76
N ALA A 282 -19.62 -12.06 3.07
CA ALA A 282 -18.77 -11.10 3.77
C ALA A 282 -18.50 -11.52 5.24
N THR A 283 -19.49 -12.07 5.93
CA THR A 283 -19.29 -12.60 7.29
C THR A 283 -18.32 -13.77 7.26
N ASP A 284 -18.51 -14.71 6.33
CA ASP A 284 -17.65 -15.89 6.20
C ASP A 284 -16.19 -15.50 5.85
N TRP A 285 -15.99 -14.49 5.00
CA TRP A 285 -14.68 -13.91 4.75
C TRP A 285 -14.01 -13.40 6.03
N ILE A 286 -14.70 -12.50 6.74
CA ILE A 286 -14.16 -11.89 7.97
C ILE A 286 -13.85 -12.95 9.02
N ASP A 287 -14.71 -13.94 9.21
CA ASP A 287 -14.50 -14.99 10.22
C ASP A 287 -13.27 -15.84 9.88
N GLN A 288 -12.98 -16.09 8.60
CA GLN A 288 -11.82 -16.84 8.17
C GLN A 288 -10.52 -16.03 8.29
N VAL A 289 -10.50 -14.74 7.91
CA VAL A 289 -9.28 -13.92 7.94
C VAL A 289 -9.00 -13.28 9.31
N ALA A 290 -9.96 -13.26 10.21
CA ALA A 290 -9.82 -12.64 11.54
C ALA A 290 -8.74 -13.29 12.42
N GLY A 291 -8.39 -14.55 12.17
CA GLY A 291 -7.32 -15.25 12.89
C GLY A 291 -5.91 -14.93 12.39
N ILE A 292 -5.78 -14.24 11.24
CA ILE A 292 -4.49 -13.92 10.63
C ILE A 292 -3.87 -12.69 11.30
N GLY A 293 -4.68 -11.71 11.67
CA GLY A 293 -4.26 -10.48 12.34
C GLY A 293 -5.36 -9.97 13.25
N GLU A 294 -5.01 -9.25 14.30
CA GLU A 294 -5.99 -8.64 15.18
C GLU A 294 -6.79 -7.57 14.42
N MET A 295 -8.07 -7.81 14.22
CA MET A 295 -9.01 -6.83 13.70
C MET A 295 -9.90 -6.31 14.82
N ASN A 296 -9.90 -4.99 15.02
CA ASN A 296 -10.86 -4.35 15.89
C ASN A 296 -12.28 -4.36 15.25
N GLU A 297 -13.30 -4.01 16.03
CA GLU A 297 -14.69 -4.05 15.59
C GLU A 297 -14.97 -3.10 14.40
N GLN A 298 -14.28 -1.98 14.33
CA GLN A 298 -14.42 -1.04 13.21
C GLN A 298 -13.85 -1.62 11.91
N GLN A 299 -12.67 -2.25 11.97
CA GLN A 299 -12.07 -2.95 10.83
C GLN A 299 -12.93 -4.11 10.36
N ARG A 300 -13.52 -4.89 11.28
CA ARG A 300 -14.48 -5.96 10.94
C ARG A 300 -15.68 -5.42 10.18
N ARG A 301 -16.32 -4.35 10.69
CA ARG A 301 -17.47 -3.73 10.00
C ARG A 301 -17.09 -3.17 8.63
N LEU A 302 -15.94 -2.50 8.54
CA LEU A 302 -15.43 -2.00 7.27
C LEU A 302 -15.23 -3.14 6.27
N GLY A 303 -14.51 -4.19 6.66
CA GLY A 303 -14.27 -5.36 5.82
C GLY A 303 -15.54 -6.08 5.39
N GLN A 304 -16.53 -6.22 6.30
CA GLN A 304 -17.84 -6.79 5.96
C GLN A 304 -18.58 -5.93 4.93
N GLY A 305 -18.60 -4.61 5.11
CA GLY A 305 -19.24 -3.69 4.18
C GLY A 305 -18.59 -3.72 2.79
N MET A 306 -17.26 -3.62 2.73
CA MET A 306 -16.50 -3.69 1.48
C MET A 306 -16.71 -5.03 0.77
N THR A 307 -16.56 -6.15 1.48
CA THR A 307 -16.71 -7.49 0.89
C THR A 307 -18.14 -7.70 0.37
N ALA A 308 -19.18 -7.26 1.10
CA ALA A 308 -20.56 -7.37 0.64
C ALA A 308 -20.80 -6.55 -0.63
N TYR A 309 -20.25 -5.34 -0.71
CA TYR A 309 -20.24 -4.50 -1.92
C TYR A 309 -19.56 -5.23 -3.08
N TYR A 310 -18.34 -5.72 -2.89
CA TYR A 310 -17.61 -6.44 -3.95
C TYR A 310 -18.34 -7.69 -4.44
N VAL A 311 -18.96 -8.45 -3.56
CA VAL A 311 -19.77 -9.62 -3.98
C VAL A 311 -20.96 -9.18 -4.82
N THR A 312 -21.67 -8.11 -4.44
CA THR A 312 -22.89 -7.68 -5.13
C THR A 312 -22.60 -6.92 -6.42
N ASP A 313 -21.79 -5.86 -6.31
CA ASP A 313 -21.69 -4.83 -7.32
C ASP A 313 -20.48 -5.04 -8.26
N VAL A 314 -19.55 -5.92 -7.88
CA VAL A 314 -18.39 -6.25 -8.71
C VAL A 314 -18.48 -7.70 -9.22
N LEU A 315 -18.33 -8.70 -8.36
CA LEU A 315 -18.23 -10.09 -8.81
C LEU A 315 -19.51 -10.58 -9.49
N ARG A 316 -20.68 -10.45 -8.85
CA ARG A 316 -21.95 -10.91 -9.42
C ARG A 316 -22.40 -10.10 -10.62
N ALA A 317 -22.13 -8.80 -10.61
CA ALA A 317 -22.51 -7.92 -11.71
C ALA A 317 -21.72 -8.22 -13.01
N HIS A 318 -20.50 -8.77 -12.89
CA HIS A 318 -19.58 -8.92 -14.02
C HIS A 318 -18.99 -10.34 -14.15
N GLY A 319 -19.73 -11.38 -13.69
CA GLY A 319 -19.36 -12.79 -13.94
C GLY A 319 -18.06 -13.22 -13.25
N GLY A 320 -17.88 -12.84 -11.98
CA GLY A 320 -16.72 -13.22 -11.16
C GLY A 320 -15.51 -12.28 -11.27
N ASN A 321 -15.65 -11.14 -11.99
CA ASN A 321 -14.58 -10.20 -12.25
C ASN A 321 -15.04 -8.75 -12.02
N SER A 322 -14.11 -7.80 -12.00
CA SER A 322 -14.40 -6.38 -12.18
C SER A 322 -14.72 -6.06 -13.65
N GLU A 323 -15.46 -4.98 -13.91
CA GLU A 323 -15.63 -4.42 -15.26
C GLU A 323 -14.31 -3.99 -15.92
N TYR A 324 -13.27 -3.77 -15.11
CA TYR A 324 -11.91 -3.40 -15.54
C TYR A 324 -10.98 -4.60 -15.74
N CYS A 325 -11.46 -5.81 -15.46
CA CYS A 325 -10.68 -7.02 -15.74
C CYS A 325 -10.39 -7.14 -17.24
N ALA A 326 -9.13 -7.32 -17.59
CA ALA A 326 -8.71 -7.38 -19.00
C ALA A 326 -9.24 -8.61 -19.76
N GLU A 327 -9.62 -9.68 -19.04
CA GLU A 327 -10.22 -10.89 -19.62
C GLU A 327 -11.70 -10.69 -19.99
N ALA A 328 -12.36 -9.68 -19.48
CA ALA A 328 -13.76 -9.38 -19.76
C ALA A 328 -13.97 -8.64 -21.08
N LYS A 329 -12.93 -8.36 -21.82
CA LYS A 329 -12.91 -7.72 -23.14
C LYS A 329 -12.48 -8.72 -24.19
#